data_a1aa26477f64fd1a439dd24263936006
#
_entry.id   a1aa26477f64fd1a439dd24263936006
#
_cell.length_a   1.000
_cell.length_b   1.000
_cell.length_c   1.000
_cell.angle_alpha   90.00
_cell.angle_beta   90.00
_cell.angle_gamma   90.00
#
_symmetry.space_group_name_H-M   'P 1'
#
loop_
_entity.id
_entity.type
_entity.pdbx_description
1 polymer ?
#
loop_
_entity_poly.entity_id
_entity_poly.type
_entity_poly.pdbx_seq_one_letter_code
_entity_poly.pdbx_strand_id
1 'polypeptide(L)'
;MSDAQRTGLLIVDLQNDFLAPEGAYARGGAVSPAALALPARVAPVAQAVKAAGGLVVACQFTLWPDAQGEPMIAPHLKALRPFLRRGDFQQGAWGHQHVDAILPWVDVSVSKVAYSAFFNTQLDWVLRHAGVETLAICGIVTNGGVASSLRDAHMREYHTVVLSDGCAAFKTTTHEASLADMGTISEVMTCEAFTRQLSAQH
;
A
#
# COMPACT_ATOMS: atom_id res chain seq x y z
N MET A 1 -19.19 13.18 -12.77
CA MET A 1 -17.97 13.18 -11.94
C MET A 1 -16.82 13.57 -12.86
N SER A 2 -15.89 14.45 -12.40
CA SER A 2 -14.66 14.75 -13.12
C SER A 2 -13.72 13.54 -13.07
N ASP A 3 -12.68 13.49 -13.91
CA ASP A 3 -11.70 12.40 -13.89
C ASP A 3 -10.98 12.34 -12.53
N ALA A 4 -10.73 13.49 -11.91
CA ALA A 4 -10.18 13.58 -10.56
C ALA A 4 -11.08 12.91 -9.50
N GLN A 5 -12.42 13.06 -9.61
CA GLN A 5 -13.38 12.40 -8.70
C GLN A 5 -13.49 10.89 -8.93
N ARG A 6 -13.08 10.39 -10.10
CA ARG A 6 -13.00 8.96 -10.42
C ARG A 6 -11.63 8.35 -10.15
N THR A 7 -10.77 9.11 -9.48
CA THR A 7 -9.43 8.65 -9.10
C THR A 7 -9.42 8.15 -7.66
N GLY A 8 -8.88 6.94 -7.47
CA GLY A 8 -8.57 6.36 -6.16
C GLY A 8 -7.06 6.34 -5.91
N LEU A 9 -6.66 6.46 -4.65
CA LEU A 9 -5.31 6.18 -4.18
C LEU A 9 -5.33 4.96 -3.29
N LEU A 10 -4.57 3.92 -3.65
CA LEU A 10 -4.32 2.75 -2.81
C LEU A 10 -2.97 2.87 -2.14
N ILE A 11 -2.97 3.00 -0.82
CA ILE A 11 -1.77 3.04 0.01
C ILE A 11 -1.54 1.63 0.57
N VAL A 12 -0.43 0.99 0.16
CA VAL A 12 -0.12 -0.39 0.53
C VAL A 12 0.79 -0.43 1.74
N ASP A 13 0.26 -0.98 2.84
CA ASP A 13 1.01 -1.44 4.03
C ASP A 13 1.92 -0.41 4.71
N LEU A 14 1.57 0.88 4.72
CA LEU A 14 2.27 1.86 5.53
C LEU A 14 1.83 1.76 7.00
N GLN A 15 2.28 0.67 7.67
CA GLN A 15 1.95 0.30 9.04
C GLN A 15 3.17 0.43 9.97
N ASN A 16 2.90 0.57 11.28
CA ASN A 16 3.95 0.70 12.30
C ASN A 16 4.90 -0.51 12.33
N ASP A 17 4.39 -1.74 12.19
CA ASP A 17 5.22 -2.95 12.18
C ASP A 17 6.20 -3.01 10.99
N PHE A 18 5.90 -2.32 9.89
CA PHE A 18 6.82 -2.20 8.77
C PHE A 18 7.82 -1.05 8.92
N LEU A 19 7.38 0.09 9.48
CA LEU A 19 8.11 1.36 9.34
C LEU A 19 8.65 1.92 10.65
N ALA A 20 8.01 1.64 11.79
CA ALA A 20 8.45 2.20 13.05
C ALA A 20 9.69 1.50 13.61
N PRO A 21 10.57 2.21 14.36
CA PRO A 21 11.75 1.63 14.98
C PRO A 21 11.44 0.46 15.92
N GLU A 22 10.28 0.48 16.58
CA GLU A 22 9.79 -0.57 17.48
C GLU A 22 9.01 -1.67 16.76
N GLY A 23 8.75 -1.50 15.47
CA GLY A 23 7.97 -2.41 14.64
C GLY A 23 8.66 -3.75 14.39
N ALA A 24 7.90 -4.72 13.90
CA ALA A 24 8.35 -6.09 13.67
C ALA A 24 9.55 -6.15 12.72
N TYR A 25 9.52 -5.38 11.63
CA TYR A 25 10.58 -5.38 10.62
C TYR A 25 11.88 -4.75 11.12
N ALA A 26 11.80 -3.67 11.89
CA ALA A 26 12.99 -3.07 12.50
C ALA A 26 13.66 -4.04 13.50
N ARG A 27 12.88 -4.73 14.33
CA ARG A 27 13.37 -5.78 15.22
C ARG A 27 14.01 -6.95 14.46
N GLY A 28 13.53 -7.24 13.26
CA GLY A 28 14.07 -8.26 12.37
C GLY A 28 15.29 -7.82 11.55
N GLY A 29 15.76 -6.58 11.72
CA GLY A 29 16.85 -6.01 10.93
C GLY A 29 16.49 -5.72 9.46
N ALA A 30 15.20 -5.73 9.12
CA ALA A 30 14.69 -5.52 7.76
C ALA A 30 14.18 -4.08 7.57
N VAL A 31 15.08 -3.11 7.68
CA VAL A 31 14.76 -1.69 7.52
C VAL A 31 15.22 -1.19 6.15
N SER A 32 14.36 -0.43 5.49
CA SER A 32 14.69 0.28 4.25
C SER A 32 14.61 1.79 4.49
N PRO A 33 15.72 2.55 4.37
CA PRO A 33 15.69 4.01 4.51
C PRO A 33 14.71 4.67 3.52
N ALA A 34 14.58 4.12 2.31
CA ALA A 34 13.63 4.60 1.32
C ALA A 34 12.17 4.42 1.80
N ALA A 35 11.85 3.30 2.49
CA ALA A 35 10.54 3.06 3.05
C ALA A 35 10.19 4.03 4.18
N LEU A 36 11.17 4.38 5.02
CA LEU A 36 10.96 5.35 6.11
C LEU A 36 10.58 6.75 5.62
N ALA A 37 10.95 7.12 4.40
CA ALA A 37 10.61 8.40 3.79
C ALA A 37 9.20 8.43 3.18
N LEU A 38 8.55 7.28 2.98
CA LEU A 38 7.27 7.18 2.27
C LEU A 38 6.13 7.94 2.96
N PRO A 39 5.95 7.90 4.28
CA PRO A 39 4.83 8.61 4.90
C PRO A 39 4.81 10.10 4.56
N ALA A 40 5.98 10.76 4.58
CA ALA A 40 6.10 12.18 4.25
C ALA A 40 5.86 12.48 2.76
N ARG A 41 6.11 11.53 1.86
CA ARG A 41 5.87 11.67 0.42
C ARG A 41 4.43 11.35 0.04
N VAL A 42 3.83 10.35 0.68
CA VAL A 42 2.49 9.85 0.36
C VAL A 42 1.39 10.72 0.96
N ALA A 43 1.59 11.27 2.16
CA ALA A 43 0.57 12.09 2.81
C ALA A 43 0.10 13.29 1.96
N PRO A 44 0.98 14.09 1.30
CA PRO A 44 0.55 15.16 0.40
C PRO A 44 -0.25 14.67 -0.81
N VAL A 45 0.09 13.48 -1.34
CA VAL A 45 -0.67 12.87 -2.45
C VAL A 45 -2.07 12.48 -1.99
N ALA A 46 -2.17 11.84 -0.83
CA ALA A 46 -3.45 11.46 -0.26
C ALA A 46 -4.35 12.68 0.01
N GLN A 47 -3.75 13.76 0.54
CA GLN A 47 -4.43 15.04 0.73
C GLN A 47 -4.94 15.60 -0.61
N ALA A 48 -4.14 15.57 -1.67
CA ALA A 48 -4.51 16.09 -2.97
C ALA A 48 -5.66 15.28 -3.61
N VAL A 49 -5.60 13.93 -3.54
CA VAL A 49 -6.68 13.07 -4.04
C VAL A 49 -7.98 13.37 -3.30
N LYS A 50 -7.94 13.49 -1.99
CA LYS A 50 -9.11 13.81 -1.18
C LYS A 50 -9.68 15.20 -1.49
N ALA A 51 -8.82 16.21 -1.65
CA ALA A 51 -9.22 17.56 -2.02
C ALA A 51 -9.88 17.61 -3.42
N ALA A 52 -9.47 16.72 -4.32
CA ALA A 52 -10.04 16.57 -5.66
C ALA A 52 -11.36 15.76 -5.67
N GLY A 53 -11.83 15.29 -4.52
CA GLY A 53 -13.04 14.49 -4.37
C GLY A 53 -12.85 13.01 -4.73
N GLY A 54 -11.60 12.55 -4.86
CA GLY A 54 -11.25 11.16 -5.05
C GLY A 54 -11.26 10.36 -3.74
N LEU A 55 -11.05 9.04 -3.83
CA LEU A 55 -11.09 8.12 -2.70
C LEU A 55 -9.67 7.70 -2.28
N VAL A 56 -9.39 7.75 -0.98
CA VAL A 56 -8.13 7.23 -0.40
C VAL A 56 -8.40 5.95 0.39
N VAL A 57 -7.87 4.83 -0.11
CA VAL A 57 -7.92 3.53 0.56
C VAL A 57 -6.52 3.14 1.02
N ALA A 58 -6.39 2.72 2.27
CA ALA A 58 -5.16 2.12 2.76
C ALA A 58 -5.38 0.66 3.11
N CYS A 59 -4.47 -0.23 2.69
CA CYS A 59 -4.54 -1.62 3.12
C CYS A 59 -3.54 -1.91 4.24
N GLN A 60 -3.90 -2.90 5.06
CA GLN A 60 -3.12 -3.36 6.20
C GLN A 60 -2.86 -4.86 6.07
N PHE A 61 -1.58 -5.23 5.99
CA PHE A 61 -1.22 -6.64 6.15
C PHE A 61 -1.61 -7.10 7.55
N THR A 62 -2.31 -8.23 7.63
CA THR A 62 -2.90 -8.72 8.86
C THR A 62 -2.50 -10.17 9.08
N LEU A 63 -1.96 -10.46 10.25
CA LEU A 63 -1.73 -11.82 10.74
C LEU A 63 -2.77 -12.14 11.82
N TRP A 64 -3.64 -13.07 11.51
CA TRP A 64 -4.64 -13.56 12.46
C TRP A 64 -3.96 -14.49 13.47
N PRO A 65 -4.31 -14.39 14.76
CA PRO A 65 -3.80 -15.32 15.77
C PRO A 65 -4.53 -16.66 15.70
N ASP A 66 -3.81 -17.74 15.95
CA ASP A 66 -4.41 -19.05 16.24
C ASP A 66 -4.94 -19.11 17.68
N ALA A 67 -5.45 -20.28 18.11
CA ALA A 67 -6.00 -20.48 19.45
C ALA A 67 -4.96 -20.29 20.58
N GLN A 68 -3.66 -20.37 20.26
CA GLN A 68 -2.54 -20.12 21.17
C GLN A 68 -2.04 -18.67 21.10
N GLY A 69 -2.58 -17.86 20.19
CA GLY A 69 -2.20 -16.47 19.97
C GLY A 69 -0.98 -16.32 19.06
N GLU A 70 -0.49 -17.39 18.43
CA GLU A 70 0.59 -17.30 17.45
C GLU A 70 0.07 -16.89 16.07
N PRO A 71 0.86 -16.15 15.25
CA PRO A 71 0.41 -15.71 13.96
C PRO A 71 0.17 -16.88 13.00
N MET A 72 -1.02 -16.96 12.42
CA MET A 72 -1.35 -17.93 11.37
C MET A 72 -0.61 -17.55 10.09
N ILE A 73 0.54 -18.15 9.86
CA ILE A 73 1.38 -17.95 8.69
C ILE A 73 1.91 -19.30 8.19
N ALA A 74 1.87 -19.52 6.87
CA ALA A 74 2.38 -20.75 6.30
C ALA A 74 3.88 -20.94 6.60
N PRO A 75 4.36 -22.18 6.87
CA PRO A 75 5.74 -22.43 7.30
C PRO A 75 6.80 -21.85 6.36
N HIS A 76 6.61 -21.95 5.05
CA HIS A 76 7.53 -21.40 4.05
C HIS A 76 7.58 -19.86 4.07
N LEU A 77 6.48 -19.19 4.38
CA LEU A 77 6.43 -17.73 4.55
C LEU A 77 7.06 -17.32 5.89
N LYS A 78 6.85 -18.10 6.94
CA LYS A 78 7.51 -17.89 8.23
C LYS A 78 9.03 -18.04 8.12
N ALA A 79 9.50 -18.99 7.31
CA ALA A 79 10.94 -19.17 7.07
C ALA A 79 11.60 -17.93 6.43
N LEU A 80 10.87 -17.18 5.59
CA LEU A 80 11.33 -15.92 5.01
C LEU A 80 11.33 -14.75 6.01
N ARG A 81 10.57 -14.87 7.11
CA ARG A 81 10.38 -13.82 8.12
C ARG A 81 10.41 -14.43 9.52
N PRO A 82 11.55 -15.05 9.92
CA PRO A 82 11.65 -15.80 11.18
C PRO A 82 11.47 -14.91 12.42
N PHE A 83 11.64 -13.60 12.28
CA PHE A 83 11.48 -12.60 13.33
C PHE A 83 10.02 -12.32 13.72
N LEU A 84 9.03 -12.70 12.88
CA LEU A 84 7.62 -12.49 13.20
C LEU A 84 7.20 -13.32 14.41
N ARG A 85 6.49 -12.70 15.33
CA ARG A 85 6.07 -13.28 16.60
C ARG A 85 4.62 -12.89 16.94
N ARG A 86 4.12 -13.42 18.03
CA ARG A 86 2.82 -13.11 18.60
C ARG A 86 2.61 -11.60 18.69
N GLY A 87 1.46 -11.12 18.23
CA GLY A 87 1.05 -9.72 18.25
C GLY A 87 1.50 -8.90 17.04
N ASP A 88 2.49 -9.38 16.26
CA ASP A 88 2.93 -8.67 15.06
C ASP A 88 1.82 -8.69 14.00
N PHE A 89 1.55 -7.53 13.41
CA PHE A 89 0.47 -7.33 12.43
C PHE A 89 -0.92 -7.82 12.87
N GLN A 90 -1.12 -8.01 14.16
CA GLN A 90 -2.39 -8.46 14.70
C GLN A 90 -3.38 -7.30 14.73
N GLN A 91 -4.60 -7.53 14.24
CA GLN A 91 -5.66 -6.54 14.25
C GLN A 91 -5.89 -5.99 15.68
N GLY A 92 -5.94 -4.67 15.79
CA GLY A 92 -6.07 -3.95 17.06
C GLY A 92 -4.76 -3.67 17.78
N ALA A 93 -3.65 -4.33 17.42
CA ALA A 93 -2.33 -4.01 17.97
C ALA A 93 -1.77 -2.72 17.35
N TRP A 94 -0.90 -2.02 18.08
CA TRP A 94 -0.24 -0.80 17.61
C TRP A 94 0.55 -1.01 16.31
N GLY A 95 1.25 -2.13 16.20
CA GLY A 95 2.03 -2.47 15.01
C GLY A 95 1.21 -2.61 13.73
N HIS A 96 -0.05 -3.04 13.87
CA HIS A 96 -1.00 -3.18 12.75
C HIS A 96 -1.54 -1.82 12.28
N GLN A 97 -1.52 -0.77 13.10
CA GLN A 97 -2.07 0.53 12.75
C GLN A 97 -1.28 1.18 11.62
N HIS A 98 -1.97 1.97 10.81
CA HIS A 98 -1.31 2.87 9.86
C HIS A 98 -0.41 3.86 10.60
N VAL A 99 0.67 4.30 9.97
CA VAL A 99 1.50 5.38 10.50
C VAL A 99 0.71 6.69 10.56
N ASP A 100 0.94 7.48 11.60
CA ASP A 100 0.17 8.70 11.91
C ASP A 100 0.10 9.69 10.75
N ALA A 101 1.16 9.78 9.93
CA ALA A 101 1.25 10.75 8.84
C ALA A 101 0.18 10.55 7.75
N ILE A 102 -0.29 9.32 7.51
CA ILE A 102 -1.31 9.05 6.49
C ILE A 102 -2.71 8.94 7.07
N LEU A 103 -2.82 8.66 8.36
CA LEU A 103 -4.09 8.35 9.03
C LEU A 103 -5.20 9.39 8.79
N PRO A 104 -4.93 10.73 8.83
CA PRO A 104 -5.97 11.74 8.61
C PRO A 104 -6.59 11.74 7.21
N TRP A 105 -5.92 11.12 6.24
CA TRP A 105 -6.30 11.15 4.83
C TRP A 105 -7.02 9.88 4.38
N VAL A 106 -6.97 8.81 5.16
CA VAL A 106 -7.56 7.51 4.81
C VAL A 106 -9.08 7.55 4.98
N ASP A 107 -9.81 7.26 3.91
CA ASP A 107 -11.28 7.14 3.95
C ASP A 107 -11.71 5.73 4.31
N VAL A 108 -11.00 4.72 3.77
CA VAL A 108 -11.32 3.31 4.01
C VAL A 108 -10.04 2.52 4.29
N SER A 109 -10.06 1.71 5.36
CA SER A 109 -9.00 0.73 5.65
C SER A 109 -9.45 -0.67 5.27
N VAL A 110 -8.58 -1.43 4.60
CA VAL A 110 -8.83 -2.80 4.14
C VAL A 110 -7.78 -3.75 4.72
N SER A 111 -8.22 -4.73 5.52
CA SER A 111 -7.31 -5.78 6.01
C SER A 111 -7.08 -6.83 4.95
N LYS A 112 -5.81 -7.21 4.71
CA LYS A 112 -5.41 -8.25 3.76
C LYS A 112 -4.47 -9.27 4.40
N VAL A 113 -4.51 -10.50 3.94
CA VAL A 113 -3.68 -11.61 4.42
C VAL A 113 -2.63 -12.07 3.40
N ALA A 114 -2.61 -11.45 2.22
CA ALA A 114 -1.74 -11.80 1.11
C ALA A 114 -1.02 -10.56 0.55
N TYR A 115 -0.23 -10.73 -0.51
CA TYR A 115 0.46 -9.61 -1.17
C TYR A 115 -0.53 -8.64 -1.80
N SER A 116 -1.46 -9.13 -2.63
CA SER A 116 -2.45 -8.26 -3.27
C SER A 116 -3.49 -7.77 -2.28
N ALA A 117 -3.81 -6.48 -2.35
CA ALA A 117 -4.88 -5.86 -1.59
C ALA A 117 -6.28 -6.28 -2.08
N PHE A 118 -6.38 -6.91 -3.25
CA PHE A 118 -7.65 -7.43 -3.79
C PHE A 118 -7.94 -8.87 -3.35
N PHE A 119 -6.91 -9.61 -2.91
CA PHE A 119 -7.08 -11.04 -2.60
C PHE A 119 -7.90 -11.24 -1.32
N ASN A 120 -9.11 -11.80 -1.48
CA ASN A 120 -10.07 -12.07 -0.39
C ASN A 120 -10.38 -10.85 0.47
N THR A 121 -10.52 -9.67 -0.14
CA THR A 121 -10.89 -8.42 0.53
C THR A 121 -12.10 -7.78 -0.15
N GLN A 122 -12.67 -6.76 0.49
CA GLN A 122 -13.73 -5.94 -0.08
C GLN A 122 -13.23 -4.80 -0.97
N LEU A 123 -11.93 -4.72 -1.28
CA LEU A 123 -11.34 -3.56 -1.98
C LEU A 123 -12.03 -3.29 -3.32
N ASP A 124 -12.20 -4.29 -4.18
CA ASP A 124 -12.83 -4.10 -5.50
C ASP A 124 -14.27 -3.58 -5.37
N TRP A 125 -15.02 -4.12 -4.42
CA TRP A 125 -16.37 -3.64 -4.12
C TRP A 125 -16.37 -2.17 -3.71
N VAL A 126 -15.46 -1.76 -2.81
CA VAL A 126 -15.32 -0.36 -2.34
C VAL A 126 -15.01 0.58 -3.50
N LEU A 127 -13.99 0.24 -4.32
CA LEU A 127 -13.55 1.07 -5.43
C LEU A 127 -14.66 1.26 -6.48
N ARG A 128 -15.34 0.18 -6.85
CA ARG A 128 -16.43 0.24 -7.84
C ARG A 128 -17.63 1.04 -7.35
N HIS A 129 -18.03 0.88 -6.09
CA HIS A 129 -19.15 1.64 -5.53
C HIS A 129 -18.83 3.13 -5.35
N ALA A 130 -17.55 3.46 -5.19
CA ALA A 130 -17.10 4.85 -5.21
C ALA A 130 -16.94 5.43 -6.65
N GLY A 131 -17.14 4.61 -7.69
CA GLY A 131 -17.01 5.03 -9.08
C GLY A 131 -15.55 5.25 -9.52
N VAL A 132 -14.59 4.58 -8.84
CA VAL A 132 -13.17 4.69 -9.21
C VAL A 132 -12.92 3.98 -10.54
N GLU A 133 -12.28 4.68 -11.46
CA GLU A 133 -11.84 4.18 -12.77
C GLU A 133 -10.30 4.18 -12.87
N THR A 134 -9.64 5.19 -12.31
CA THR A 134 -8.18 5.30 -12.21
C THR A 134 -7.72 4.99 -10.80
N LEU A 135 -6.77 4.07 -10.65
CA LEU A 135 -6.20 3.69 -9.35
C LEU A 135 -4.70 3.98 -9.31
N ALA A 136 -4.33 5.02 -8.58
CA ALA A 136 -2.94 5.27 -8.23
C ALA A 136 -2.53 4.38 -7.06
N ILE A 137 -1.33 3.78 -7.13
CA ILE A 137 -0.87 2.80 -6.13
C ILE A 137 0.50 3.19 -5.61
N CYS A 138 0.66 3.19 -4.31
CA CYS A 138 1.91 3.50 -3.60
C CYS A 138 2.09 2.62 -2.35
N GLY A 139 3.24 2.72 -1.69
CA GLY A 139 3.50 2.00 -0.43
C GLY A 139 4.60 0.95 -0.53
N ILE A 140 4.49 -0.12 0.26
CA ILE A 140 5.50 -1.17 0.39
C ILE A 140 4.93 -2.59 0.22
N VAL A 141 5.75 -3.51 -0.22
CA VAL A 141 7.03 -3.33 -0.91
C VAL A 141 6.77 -3.30 -2.40
N THR A 142 7.55 -2.54 -3.16
CA THR A 142 7.35 -2.34 -4.60
C THR A 142 7.16 -3.65 -5.37
N ASN A 143 8.03 -4.64 -5.12
CA ASN A 143 8.02 -5.96 -5.78
C ASN A 143 7.02 -6.97 -5.19
N GLY A 144 6.33 -6.62 -4.11
CA GLY A 144 5.40 -7.49 -3.40
C GLY A 144 3.97 -6.93 -3.41
N GLY A 145 3.55 -6.32 -2.29
CA GLY A 145 2.20 -5.80 -2.13
C GLY A 145 1.78 -4.82 -3.23
N VAL A 146 2.65 -3.88 -3.59
CA VAL A 146 2.38 -2.90 -4.66
C VAL A 146 2.22 -3.60 -6.01
N ALA A 147 3.22 -4.37 -6.47
CA ALA A 147 3.18 -5.02 -7.78
C ALA A 147 2.04 -6.04 -7.91
N SER A 148 1.73 -6.79 -6.84
CA SER A 148 0.62 -7.74 -6.85
C SER A 148 -0.73 -7.03 -6.93
N SER A 149 -0.92 -5.95 -6.16
CA SER A 149 -2.15 -5.17 -6.19
C SER A 149 -2.34 -4.45 -7.53
N LEU A 150 -1.26 -3.95 -8.13
CA LEU A 150 -1.31 -3.30 -9.44
C LEU A 150 -1.76 -4.27 -10.54
N ARG A 151 -1.19 -5.48 -10.58
CA ARG A 151 -1.59 -6.51 -11.56
C ARG A 151 -3.04 -6.94 -11.37
N ASP A 152 -3.48 -7.10 -10.12
CA ASP A 152 -4.87 -7.41 -9.81
C ASP A 152 -5.82 -6.28 -10.20
N ALA A 153 -5.43 -5.01 -10.00
CA ALA A 153 -6.19 -3.84 -10.47
C ALA A 153 -6.28 -3.81 -11.99
N HIS A 154 -5.15 -4.01 -12.68
CA HIS A 154 -5.09 -4.05 -14.14
C HIS A 154 -5.99 -5.15 -14.72
N MET A 155 -5.96 -6.37 -14.15
CA MET A 155 -6.83 -7.48 -14.57
C MET A 155 -8.32 -7.22 -14.31
N ARG A 156 -8.65 -6.26 -13.43
CA ARG A 156 -10.00 -5.79 -13.14
C ARG A 156 -10.38 -4.54 -13.93
N GLU A 157 -9.57 -4.20 -14.93
CA GLU A 157 -9.80 -3.10 -15.87
C GLU A 157 -9.78 -1.69 -15.23
N TYR A 158 -9.07 -1.53 -14.10
CA TYR A 158 -8.73 -0.19 -13.63
C TYR A 158 -7.59 0.38 -14.48
N HIS A 159 -7.68 1.66 -14.83
CA HIS A 159 -6.52 2.41 -15.30
C HIS A 159 -5.54 2.57 -14.14
N THR A 160 -4.35 1.98 -14.25
CA THR A 160 -3.40 1.89 -13.13
C THR A 160 -2.25 2.88 -13.28
N VAL A 161 -1.90 3.54 -12.17
CA VAL A 161 -0.73 4.42 -12.05
C VAL A 161 0.09 3.95 -10.85
N VAL A 162 1.39 3.70 -11.03
CA VAL A 162 2.29 3.44 -9.90
C VAL A 162 3.10 4.69 -9.57
N LEU A 163 3.14 5.08 -8.29
CA LEU A 163 3.89 6.24 -7.84
C LEU A 163 5.33 5.82 -7.52
N SER A 164 6.26 6.10 -8.42
CA SER A 164 7.63 5.59 -8.37
C SER A 164 8.37 5.96 -7.09
N ASP A 165 8.32 7.21 -6.68
CA ASP A 165 8.93 7.72 -5.44
C ASP A 165 8.00 7.61 -4.22
N GLY A 166 6.74 7.23 -4.44
CA GLY A 166 5.75 6.81 -3.44
C GLY A 166 5.84 5.33 -3.06
N CYS A 167 6.76 4.57 -3.66
CA CYS A 167 7.00 3.16 -3.38
C CYS A 167 8.43 2.91 -2.90
N ALA A 168 8.63 1.81 -2.16
CA ALA A 168 9.96 1.36 -1.77
C ALA A 168 10.05 -0.17 -1.67
N ALA A 169 11.24 -0.71 -1.90
CA ALA A 169 11.63 -2.08 -1.62
C ALA A 169 12.86 -2.11 -0.70
N PHE A 170 13.22 -3.29 -0.19
CA PHE A 170 14.40 -3.43 0.66
C PHE A 170 15.73 -3.25 -0.09
N LYS A 171 15.72 -3.44 -1.43
CA LYS A 171 16.88 -3.23 -2.30
C LYS A 171 16.48 -2.30 -3.44
N THR A 172 17.32 -1.30 -3.72
CA THR A 172 17.10 -0.33 -4.81
C THR A 172 16.96 -1.04 -6.17
N THR A 173 17.83 -2.01 -6.46
CA THR A 173 17.76 -2.78 -7.71
C THR A 173 16.45 -3.55 -7.87
N THR A 174 15.89 -4.08 -6.78
CA THR A 174 14.58 -4.75 -6.80
C THR A 174 13.45 -3.75 -7.05
N HIS A 175 13.53 -2.57 -6.45
CA HIS A 175 12.59 -1.48 -6.67
C HIS A 175 12.57 -1.04 -8.14
N GLU A 176 13.74 -0.75 -8.71
CA GLU A 176 13.90 -0.30 -10.09
C GLU A 176 13.41 -1.36 -11.11
N ALA A 177 13.81 -2.62 -10.92
CA ALA A 177 13.36 -3.72 -11.77
C ALA A 177 11.83 -3.89 -11.70
N SER A 178 11.23 -3.73 -10.52
CA SER A 178 9.77 -3.85 -10.35
C SER A 178 9.02 -2.69 -11.00
N LEU A 179 9.55 -1.47 -10.93
CA LEU A 179 8.96 -0.32 -11.63
C LEU A 179 9.04 -0.48 -13.14
N ALA A 180 10.18 -0.95 -13.67
CA ALA A 180 10.35 -1.22 -15.10
C ALA A 180 9.35 -2.28 -15.59
N ASP A 181 9.15 -3.34 -14.82
CA ASP A 181 8.20 -4.40 -15.14
C ASP A 181 6.73 -3.89 -15.06
N MET A 182 6.36 -3.15 -14.02
CA MET A 182 5.02 -2.55 -13.89
C MET A 182 4.75 -1.52 -14.98
N GLY A 183 5.76 -0.79 -15.46
CA GLY A 183 5.66 0.18 -16.55
C GLY A 183 5.25 -0.44 -17.90
N THR A 184 5.24 -1.76 -18.04
CA THR A 184 4.73 -2.45 -19.24
C THR A 184 3.20 -2.52 -19.30
N ILE A 185 2.53 -2.32 -18.17
CA ILE A 185 1.07 -2.46 -18.04
C ILE A 185 0.40 -1.29 -17.28
N SER A 186 1.17 -0.31 -16.84
CA SER A 186 0.73 0.78 -15.99
C SER A 186 1.50 2.06 -16.29
N GLU A 187 0.92 3.21 -16.01
CA GLU A 187 1.69 4.45 -15.97
C GLU A 187 2.61 4.47 -14.75
N VAL A 188 3.85 4.95 -14.96
CA VAL A 188 4.82 5.18 -13.88
C VAL A 188 5.02 6.69 -13.73
N MET A 189 4.63 7.22 -12.59
CA MET A 189 4.69 8.66 -12.31
C MET A 189 5.40 8.92 -10.98
N THR A 190 5.95 10.11 -10.80
CA THR A 190 6.33 10.60 -9.47
C THR A 190 5.10 11.11 -8.72
N CYS A 191 5.16 11.14 -7.39
CA CYS A 191 4.11 11.75 -6.55
C CYS A 191 3.79 13.18 -7.00
N GLU A 192 4.82 13.98 -7.31
CA GLU A 192 4.65 15.35 -7.78
C GLU A 192 3.95 15.43 -9.14
N ALA A 193 4.37 14.61 -10.11
CA ALA A 193 3.76 14.59 -11.44
C ALA A 193 2.28 14.19 -11.37
N PHE A 194 1.97 13.17 -10.58
CA PHE A 194 0.59 12.73 -10.35
C PHE A 194 -0.27 13.83 -9.71
N THR A 195 0.23 14.48 -8.67
CA THR A 195 -0.50 15.57 -7.99
C THR A 195 -0.75 16.75 -8.93
N ARG A 196 0.21 17.11 -9.79
CA ARG A 196 0.01 18.16 -10.82
C ARG A 196 -1.05 17.77 -11.84
N GLN A 197 -1.02 16.55 -12.34
CA GLN A 197 -2.03 16.04 -13.28
C GLN A 197 -3.41 16.08 -12.66
N LEU A 198 -3.56 15.63 -11.41
CA LEU A 198 -4.83 15.66 -10.70
C LEU A 198 -5.38 17.09 -10.55
N SER A 199 -4.52 18.06 -10.26
CA SER A 199 -4.92 19.47 -10.14
C SER A 199 -5.33 20.11 -11.46
N ALA A 200 -4.84 19.61 -12.59
CA ALA A 200 -5.20 20.12 -13.92
C ALA A 200 -6.56 19.57 -14.43
N GLN A 201 -7.10 18.54 -13.77
CA GLN A 201 -8.40 17.93 -14.10
C GLN A 201 -9.57 18.52 -13.29
N HIS A 202 -9.29 19.50 -12.47
CA HIS A 202 -10.23 20.25 -11.64
C HIS A 202 -10.62 21.54 -12.33
#